data_0c824dad2d9f3ab354d0201d27ae1494
#
_entry.id   0c824dad2d9f3ab354d0201d27ae1494
#
_cell.length_a   1.000
_cell.length_b   1.000
_cell.length_c   1.000
_cell.angle_alpha   90.00
_cell.angle_beta   90.00
_cell.angle_gamma   90.00
#
_symmetry.space_group_name_H-M   'P 1'
#
loop_
_entity.id
_entity.type
_entity.pdbx_description
1 polymer ?
#
loop_
_entity_poly.entity_id
_entity_poly.type
_entity_poly.pdbx_seq_one_letter_code
_entity_poly.pdbx_strand_id
1 'polypeptide(L)'
;ANDKTGTNHLVRTALPKGKHRAYNQGVKPSASQTKIVRDITVQLTGYSRIDEKIVREQRDPRGFRQGEDNAFLTSLAQDQVEDLIYGNNAADPTMLNGMATRRAKLSEQCIDLGGTGNGLTSVYICKMGYDNVSLMYPAGANGIGVYMEDKGKKTVKDENGGEYEAYVSYFEVNYGLSVGNEKSLVRLANVQATGTNAISGQALAEKIITATKKLPAGDGKVVVYANSDVLNLIDLYLINKGNVQYTAKDQFGNEVIKIRDIMLRKVDSILNTESQVTA
;
A
#
# COMPACT_ATOMS: atom_id res chain seq x y z
N ALA A 1 -4.40 5.19 15.31
CA ALA A 1 -5.25 6.38 15.08
C ALA A 1 -5.27 7.28 16.31
N ASN A 2 -5.30 8.60 16.12
CA ASN A 2 -5.37 9.56 17.24
C ASN A 2 -6.81 10.02 17.55
N ASP A 3 -7.77 9.62 16.75
CA ASP A 3 -9.21 9.90 16.90
C ASP A 3 -9.99 8.63 16.55
N LYS A 4 -10.13 7.69 17.49
CA LYS A 4 -10.83 6.40 17.38
C LYS A 4 -10.80 5.75 16.00
N THR A 5 -11.40 6.38 14.99
CA THR A 5 -11.54 5.87 13.60
C THR A 5 -10.70 6.63 12.59
N GLY A 6 -9.76 7.47 12.99
CA GLY A 6 -8.93 8.22 12.07
C GLY A 6 -7.73 8.87 12.72
N THR A 7 -6.93 9.52 11.92
CA THR A 7 -5.81 10.34 12.37
C THR A 7 -5.85 11.70 11.68
N ASN A 8 -5.81 12.74 12.47
CA ASN A 8 -5.70 14.09 11.97
C ASN A 8 -4.23 14.50 11.93
N HIS A 9 -3.76 14.86 10.75
CA HIS A 9 -2.41 15.36 10.50
C HIS A 9 -2.43 16.85 10.23
N LEU A 10 -1.50 17.56 10.84
CA LEU A 10 -1.24 18.96 10.53
C LEU A 10 -0.17 19.06 9.46
N VAL A 11 -0.59 19.06 8.20
CA VAL A 11 0.32 19.15 7.06
C VAL A 11 0.70 20.61 6.84
N ARG A 12 2.00 20.90 6.85
CA ARG A 12 2.51 22.23 6.58
C ARG A 12 2.55 22.48 5.07
N THR A 13 1.79 23.45 4.60
CA THR A 13 1.68 23.82 3.17
C THR A 13 2.65 24.93 2.76
N ALA A 14 3.05 25.80 3.68
CA ALA A 14 4.04 26.85 3.42
C ALA A 14 4.92 27.13 4.65
N LEU A 15 6.19 27.38 4.40
CA LEU A 15 7.16 27.81 5.41
C LEU A 15 7.18 29.33 5.50
N PRO A 16 7.42 29.91 6.69
CA PRO A 16 7.64 31.34 6.83
C PRO A 16 8.95 31.73 6.11
N LYS A 17 8.95 32.90 5.51
CA LYS A 17 10.13 33.43 4.79
C LYS A 17 10.76 34.57 5.59
N GLY A 18 12.04 34.45 5.87
CA GLY A 18 12.83 35.57 6.35
C GLY A 18 13.10 36.59 5.23
N LYS A 19 13.32 37.88 5.60
CA LYS A 19 13.68 38.94 4.68
C LYS A 19 14.93 39.65 5.21
N HIS A 20 15.81 40.01 4.31
CA HIS A 20 16.92 40.91 4.63
C HIS A 20 16.36 42.30 4.91
N ARG A 21 16.93 42.98 5.89
CA ARG A 21 16.57 44.38 6.23
C ARG A 21 17.80 45.28 6.26
N ALA A 22 17.61 46.52 5.91
CA ALA A 22 18.60 47.56 6.16
C ALA A 22 18.41 48.11 7.60
N TYR A 23 19.41 48.83 8.07
CA TYR A 23 19.32 49.53 9.37
C TYR A 23 18.10 50.48 9.37
N ASN A 24 17.39 50.53 10.49
CA ASN A 24 16.20 51.37 10.70
C ASN A 24 14.98 51.04 9.82
N GLN A 25 14.96 49.87 9.15
CA GLN A 25 13.78 49.39 8.42
C GLN A 25 13.12 48.22 9.16
N GLY A 26 11.77 48.20 9.21
CA GLY A 26 10.99 47.11 9.76
C GLY A 26 10.83 45.96 8.76
N VAL A 27 10.65 44.74 9.27
CA VAL A 27 10.31 43.54 8.47
C VAL A 27 8.89 43.13 8.77
N LYS A 28 8.07 42.90 7.73
CA LYS A 28 6.72 42.37 7.92
C LYS A 28 6.82 40.94 8.43
N PRO A 29 6.05 40.59 9.46
CA PRO A 29 6.00 39.20 9.97
C PRO A 29 5.50 38.25 8.88
N SER A 30 6.02 37.04 8.87
CA SER A 30 5.55 35.94 8.02
C SER A 30 5.17 34.76 8.92
N ALA A 31 4.15 34.02 8.54
CA ALA A 31 3.67 32.84 9.26
C ALA A 31 3.72 31.60 8.39
N SER A 32 3.85 30.43 9.02
CA SER A 32 3.67 29.16 8.32
C SER A 32 2.17 28.93 8.08
N GLN A 33 1.86 28.29 6.96
CA GLN A 33 0.51 27.83 6.67
C GLN A 33 0.43 26.33 6.90
N THR A 34 -0.65 25.88 7.54
CA THR A 34 -0.92 24.48 7.84
C THR A 34 -2.34 24.13 7.41
N LYS A 35 -2.51 22.89 6.98
CA LYS A 35 -3.82 22.30 6.63
C LYS A 35 -4.01 21.03 7.45
N ILE A 36 -5.19 20.84 8.02
CA ILE A 36 -5.56 19.58 8.67
C ILE A 36 -6.02 18.62 7.57
N VAL A 37 -5.39 17.45 7.52
CA VAL A 37 -5.80 16.33 6.66
C VAL A 37 -6.21 15.20 7.59
N ARG A 38 -7.37 14.61 7.33
CA ARG A 38 -7.87 13.46 8.07
C ARG A 38 -7.73 12.20 7.24
N ASP A 39 -6.99 11.24 7.78
CA ASP A 39 -6.92 9.87 7.28
C ASP A 39 -7.83 8.98 8.14
N ILE A 40 -8.57 8.09 7.49
CA ILE A 40 -9.55 7.22 8.16
C ILE A 40 -9.05 5.78 8.22
N THR A 41 -9.51 5.06 9.24
CA THR A 41 -9.43 3.61 9.32
C THR A 41 -10.70 3.00 8.77
N VAL A 42 -10.57 1.86 8.09
CA VAL A 42 -11.65 1.07 7.53
C VAL A 42 -11.66 -0.30 8.18
N GLN A 43 -12.80 -0.97 8.12
CA GLN A 43 -13.01 -2.29 8.65
C GLN A 43 -13.32 -3.25 7.50
N LEU A 44 -12.48 -4.26 7.34
CA LEU A 44 -12.71 -5.37 6.42
C LEU A 44 -13.16 -6.58 7.24
N THR A 45 -14.32 -7.14 6.92
CA THR A 45 -14.92 -8.24 7.66
C THR A 45 -15.36 -9.35 6.74
N GLY A 46 -15.33 -10.58 7.24
CA GLY A 46 -15.82 -11.71 6.50
C GLY A 46 -16.21 -12.88 7.39
N TYR A 47 -17.05 -13.75 6.84
CA TYR A 47 -17.49 -14.98 7.46
C TYR A 47 -17.10 -16.16 6.60
N SER A 48 -16.29 -17.07 7.13
CA SER A 48 -16.11 -18.41 6.56
C SER A 48 -17.27 -19.28 7.03
N ARG A 49 -17.93 -19.98 6.11
CA ARG A 49 -19.03 -20.90 6.40
C ARG A 49 -18.77 -22.23 5.70
N ILE A 50 -18.58 -23.27 6.48
CA ILE A 50 -18.28 -24.61 5.97
C ILE A 50 -19.40 -25.56 6.41
N ASP A 51 -20.06 -26.23 5.47
CA ASP A 51 -21.12 -27.19 5.74
C ASP A 51 -20.60 -28.27 6.70
N GLU A 52 -21.38 -28.52 7.76
CA GLU A 52 -21.03 -29.53 8.79
C GLU A 52 -20.84 -30.91 8.19
N LYS A 53 -21.67 -31.28 7.21
CA LYS A 53 -21.62 -32.58 6.57
C LYS A 53 -20.31 -32.80 5.82
N ILE A 54 -19.84 -31.74 5.09
CA ILE A 54 -18.56 -31.79 4.39
C ILE A 54 -17.40 -31.97 5.39
N VAL A 55 -17.43 -31.22 6.49
CA VAL A 55 -16.40 -31.32 7.53
C VAL A 55 -16.38 -32.71 8.16
N ARG A 56 -17.54 -33.27 8.44
CA ARG A 56 -17.70 -34.61 9.08
C ARG A 56 -17.22 -35.75 8.20
N GLU A 57 -17.32 -35.61 6.88
CA GLU A 57 -16.86 -36.61 5.92
C GLU A 57 -15.32 -36.60 5.70
N GLN A 58 -14.62 -35.56 6.21
CA GLN A 58 -13.15 -35.49 6.11
C GLN A 58 -12.48 -36.47 7.09
N ARG A 59 -11.32 -36.98 6.67
CA ARG A 59 -10.48 -37.84 7.53
C ARG A 59 -9.93 -37.05 8.73
N ASP A 60 -9.61 -35.76 8.54
CA ASP A 60 -9.20 -34.80 9.57
C ASP A 60 -10.10 -33.57 9.52
N PRO A 61 -11.23 -33.55 10.23
CA PRO A 61 -12.15 -32.42 10.25
C PRO A 61 -11.54 -31.12 10.75
N ARG A 62 -10.60 -31.21 11.69
CA ARG A 62 -9.96 -30.02 12.28
C ARG A 62 -8.96 -29.40 11.33
N GLY A 63 -8.09 -30.21 10.74
CA GLY A 63 -7.13 -29.74 9.74
C GLY A 63 -7.81 -29.17 8.50
N PHE A 64 -8.91 -29.75 8.05
CA PHE A 64 -9.70 -29.24 6.94
C PHE A 64 -10.26 -27.83 7.24
N ARG A 65 -10.91 -27.64 8.41
CA ARG A 65 -11.42 -26.31 8.82
C ARG A 65 -10.29 -25.27 8.89
N GLN A 66 -9.17 -25.64 9.48
CA GLN A 66 -8.01 -24.75 9.57
C GLN A 66 -7.46 -24.40 8.18
N GLY A 67 -7.47 -25.33 7.23
CA GLY A 67 -7.09 -25.09 5.85
C GLY A 67 -7.98 -24.03 5.17
N GLU A 68 -9.29 -24.16 5.31
CA GLU A 68 -10.27 -23.20 4.77
C GLU A 68 -10.17 -21.84 5.44
N ASP A 69 -10.00 -21.79 6.75
CA ASP A 69 -9.80 -20.54 7.50
C ASP A 69 -8.50 -19.84 7.07
N ASN A 70 -7.42 -20.58 6.80
CA ASN A 70 -6.16 -20.02 6.28
C ASN A 70 -6.31 -19.47 4.86
N ALA A 71 -7.08 -20.14 3.99
CA ALA A 71 -7.39 -19.65 2.66
C ALA A 71 -8.15 -18.32 2.73
N PHE A 72 -9.13 -18.23 3.64
CA PHE A 72 -9.88 -17.01 3.88
C PHE A 72 -8.99 -15.87 4.40
N LEU A 73 -8.08 -16.14 5.34
CA LEU A 73 -7.10 -15.16 5.83
C LEU A 73 -6.19 -14.66 4.71
N THR A 74 -5.79 -15.53 3.80
CA THR A 74 -4.97 -15.15 2.63
C THR A 74 -5.74 -14.21 1.71
N SER A 75 -7.01 -14.49 1.44
CA SER A 75 -7.87 -13.61 0.65
C SER A 75 -8.02 -12.23 1.30
N LEU A 76 -8.33 -12.18 2.60
CA LEU A 76 -8.43 -10.91 3.34
C LEU A 76 -7.13 -10.09 3.29
N ALA A 77 -5.97 -10.74 3.35
CA ALA A 77 -4.69 -10.06 3.24
C ALA A 77 -4.47 -9.47 1.83
N GLN A 78 -4.93 -10.16 0.77
CA GLN A 78 -4.88 -9.65 -0.60
C GLN A 78 -5.81 -8.45 -0.78
N ASP A 79 -7.06 -8.55 -0.32
CA ASP A 79 -8.04 -7.46 -0.36
C ASP A 79 -7.53 -6.23 0.40
N GLN A 80 -6.93 -6.41 1.58
CA GLN A 80 -6.32 -5.33 2.35
C GLN A 80 -5.21 -4.61 1.58
N VAL A 81 -4.35 -5.36 0.89
CA VAL A 81 -3.27 -4.77 0.08
C VAL A 81 -3.83 -4.04 -1.13
N GLU A 82 -4.86 -4.58 -1.78
CA GLU A 82 -5.54 -3.93 -2.89
C GLU A 82 -6.17 -2.59 -2.46
N ASP A 83 -6.86 -2.57 -1.33
CA ASP A 83 -7.45 -1.35 -0.76
C ASP A 83 -6.38 -0.30 -0.41
N LEU A 84 -5.23 -0.70 0.13
CA LEU A 84 -4.11 0.21 0.42
C LEU A 84 -3.54 0.85 -0.85
N ILE A 85 -3.66 0.18 -2.00
CA ILE A 85 -3.19 0.70 -3.28
C ILE A 85 -4.29 1.49 -3.99
N TYR A 86 -5.46 0.90 -4.20
CA TYR A 86 -6.51 1.41 -5.09
C TYR A 86 -7.74 1.96 -4.36
N GLY A 87 -7.85 1.81 -3.06
CA GLY A 87 -8.99 2.29 -2.29
C GLY A 87 -9.36 3.73 -2.64
N ASN A 88 -10.65 4.02 -2.74
CA ASN A 88 -11.16 5.34 -3.13
C ASN A 88 -12.39 5.71 -2.31
N ASN A 89 -12.17 6.49 -1.26
CA ASN A 89 -13.24 6.96 -0.37
C ASN A 89 -14.28 7.86 -1.08
N ALA A 90 -13.92 8.50 -2.19
CA ALA A 90 -14.86 9.32 -2.95
C ALA A 90 -15.84 8.47 -3.76
N ALA A 91 -15.43 7.28 -4.19
CA ALA A 91 -16.30 6.33 -4.89
C ALA A 91 -17.11 5.47 -3.92
N ASP A 92 -16.47 5.00 -2.85
CA ASP A 92 -17.08 4.21 -1.78
C ASP A 92 -16.67 4.78 -0.41
N PRO A 93 -17.60 5.37 0.36
CA PRO A 93 -17.33 5.93 1.68
C PRO A 93 -16.82 4.93 2.71
N THR A 94 -16.98 3.63 2.48
CA THR A 94 -16.47 2.56 3.35
C THR A 94 -14.99 2.26 3.14
N MET A 95 -14.41 2.76 2.04
CA MET A 95 -13.00 2.56 1.68
C MET A 95 -12.10 3.71 2.13
N LEU A 96 -10.84 3.40 2.32
CA LEU A 96 -9.79 4.40 2.56
C LEU A 96 -9.31 5.02 1.23
N ASN A 97 -8.54 6.11 1.31
CA ASN A 97 -7.82 6.64 0.16
C ASN A 97 -6.47 5.93 0.02
N GLY A 98 -6.37 5.04 -0.96
CA GLY A 98 -5.17 4.30 -1.29
C GLY A 98 -4.08 5.17 -1.95
N MET A 99 -2.92 4.56 -2.19
CA MET A 99 -1.76 5.25 -2.77
C MET A 99 -2.03 5.75 -4.19
N ALA A 100 -2.74 4.98 -5.03
CA ALA A 100 -3.11 5.36 -6.39
C ALA A 100 -4.05 6.57 -6.41
N THR A 101 -5.08 6.55 -5.56
CA THR A 101 -6.07 7.62 -5.43
C THR A 101 -5.44 8.92 -4.95
N ARG A 102 -4.50 8.86 -4.01
CA ARG A 102 -3.75 10.04 -3.54
C ARG A 102 -2.83 10.62 -4.61
N ARG A 103 -2.44 9.84 -5.60
CA ARG A 103 -1.57 10.21 -6.74
C ARG A 103 -2.26 9.90 -8.07
N ALA A 104 -3.53 10.31 -8.18
CA ALA A 104 -4.36 10.04 -9.34
C ALA A 104 -4.04 10.92 -10.56
N LYS A 105 -3.33 12.05 -10.36
CA LYS A 105 -2.96 12.99 -11.42
C LYS A 105 -1.47 13.21 -11.49
N LEU A 106 -0.95 13.47 -12.69
CA LEU A 106 0.45 13.81 -12.88
C LEU A 106 0.82 15.07 -12.09
N SER A 107 1.93 15.01 -11.39
CA SER A 107 2.39 16.08 -10.51
C SER A 107 3.89 15.91 -10.21
N GLU A 108 4.45 16.77 -9.37
CA GLU A 108 5.82 16.61 -8.89
C GLU A 108 6.05 15.25 -8.20
N GLN A 109 5.04 14.69 -7.50
CA GLN A 109 5.07 13.40 -6.81
C GLN A 109 4.42 12.26 -7.61
N CYS A 110 3.80 12.53 -8.76
CA CYS A 110 3.29 11.53 -9.69
C CYS A 110 3.98 11.74 -11.05
N ILE A 111 5.03 10.96 -11.29
CA ILE A 111 5.94 11.12 -12.43
C ILE A 111 5.49 10.23 -13.57
N ASP A 112 5.32 10.81 -14.75
CA ASP A 112 5.02 10.07 -15.97
C ASP A 112 6.27 9.36 -16.52
N LEU A 113 6.15 8.08 -16.86
CA LEU A 113 7.18 7.30 -17.56
C LEU A 113 6.89 7.16 -19.07
N GLY A 114 5.81 7.76 -19.56
CA GLY A 114 5.53 7.90 -20.99
C GLY A 114 4.85 6.69 -21.64
N GLY A 115 4.43 5.70 -20.87
CA GLY A 115 3.59 4.62 -21.39
C GLY A 115 2.22 5.13 -21.80
N THR A 116 1.63 4.51 -22.83
CA THR A 116 0.33 4.88 -23.40
C THR A 116 -0.60 3.68 -23.47
N GLY A 117 -1.91 3.92 -23.38
CA GLY A 117 -2.94 2.89 -23.47
C GLY A 117 -3.37 2.32 -22.09
N ASN A 118 -3.79 1.05 -22.08
CA ASN A 118 -4.42 0.40 -20.92
C ASN A 118 -3.62 -0.80 -20.37
N GLY A 119 -2.41 -1.03 -20.81
CA GLY A 119 -1.54 -2.11 -20.35
C GLY A 119 -0.41 -1.57 -19.48
N LEU A 120 -0.71 -0.64 -18.60
CA LEU A 120 0.26 0.09 -17.80
C LEU A 120 0.25 -0.39 -16.37
N THR A 121 1.32 -0.08 -15.65
CA THR A 121 1.45 -0.33 -14.22
C THR A 121 2.07 0.87 -13.53
N SER A 122 2.15 0.82 -12.19
CA SER A 122 2.75 1.86 -11.39
C SER A 122 3.80 1.31 -10.42
N VAL A 123 4.74 2.16 -10.03
CA VAL A 123 5.70 1.90 -8.96
C VAL A 123 5.50 2.94 -7.87
N TYR A 124 5.36 2.48 -6.64
CA TYR A 124 5.17 3.35 -5.48
C TYR A 124 6.45 3.41 -4.65
N ILE A 125 6.91 4.61 -4.39
CA ILE A 125 8.11 4.89 -3.60
C ILE A 125 7.65 5.60 -2.33
N CYS A 126 7.76 4.90 -1.20
CA CYS A 126 7.26 5.35 0.08
C CYS A 126 8.41 5.56 1.05
N LYS A 127 8.41 6.69 1.72
CA LYS A 127 9.23 6.89 2.92
C LYS A 127 8.41 6.50 4.14
N MET A 128 8.74 5.34 4.72
CA MET A 128 8.01 4.79 5.87
C MET A 128 8.49 5.45 7.16
N GLY A 129 7.55 5.87 7.99
CA GLY A 129 7.84 6.50 9.28
C GLY A 129 6.61 7.18 9.87
N TYR A 130 6.64 7.54 11.16
CA TYR A 130 5.49 8.08 11.89
C TYR A 130 4.93 9.35 11.25
N ASP A 131 5.78 10.31 10.88
CA ASP A 131 5.38 11.58 10.24
C ASP A 131 5.35 11.49 8.70
N ASN A 132 5.59 10.33 8.14
CA ASN A 132 5.66 10.09 6.71
C ASN A 132 4.49 9.19 6.26
N VAL A 133 4.81 8.03 5.67
CA VAL A 133 3.81 7.02 5.31
C VAL A 133 3.80 5.95 6.39
N SER A 134 2.65 5.66 6.97
CA SER A 134 2.49 4.61 7.97
C SER A 134 1.12 3.94 7.86
N LEU A 135 1.04 2.70 8.30
CA LEU A 135 -0.24 2.05 8.54
C LEU A 135 -0.78 2.48 9.90
N MET A 136 -2.07 2.64 10.00
CA MET A 136 -2.75 2.95 11.24
C MET A 136 -3.86 1.95 11.55
N TYR A 137 -4.20 1.84 12.81
CA TYR A 137 -5.28 1.02 13.33
C TYR A 137 -6.06 1.81 14.38
N PRO A 138 -7.33 1.48 14.65
CA PRO A 138 -8.15 2.20 15.63
C PRO A 138 -7.53 2.19 17.03
N ALA A 139 -7.66 3.29 17.74
CA ALA A 139 -7.28 3.36 19.15
C ALA A 139 -8.17 2.43 19.97
N GLY A 140 -7.58 1.58 20.82
CA GLY A 140 -8.31 0.63 21.67
C GLY A 140 -8.69 -0.69 20.99
N ALA A 141 -8.24 -0.93 19.74
CA ALA A 141 -8.33 -2.25 19.14
C ALA A 141 -7.47 -3.27 19.94
N ASN A 142 -7.99 -4.48 20.09
CA ASN A 142 -7.30 -5.58 20.79
C ASN A 142 -6.10 -6.12 20.00
N GLY A 143 -5.13 -5.25 19.73
CA GLY A 143 -3.90 -5.58 19.02
C GLY A 143 -3.91 -5.18 17.55
N ILE A 144 -2.72 -5.30 16.96
CA ILE A 144 -2.49 -5.12 15.53
C ILE A 144 -2.70 -6.47 14.87
N GLY A 145 -3.57 -6.57 13.87
CA GLY A 145 -3.73 -7.78 13.10
C GLY A 145 -5.19 -8.17 12.86
N VAL A 146 -5.36 -9.42 12.49
CA VAL A 146 -6.68 -9.99 12.22
C VAL A 146 -7.29 -10.50 13.54
N TYR A 147 -8.49 -10.03 13.85
CA TYR A 147 -9.33 -10.65 14.87
C TYR A 147 -10.04 -11.84 14.25
N MET A 148 -9.95 -13.00 14.88
CA MET A 148 -10.64 -14.23 14.48
C MET A 148 -11.46 -14.76 15.64
N GLU A 149 -12.71 -15.12 15.37
CA GLU A 149 -13.61 -15.76 16.33
C GLU A 149 -14.24 -16.99 15.70
N ASP A 150 -13.97 -18.19 16.26
CA ASP A 150 -14.71 -19.40 15.91
C ASP A 150 -16.07 -19.37 16.61
N LYS A 151 -17.12 -19.14 15.84
CA LYS A 151 -18.51 -19.12 16.34
C LYS A 151 -19.11 -20.51 16.49
N GLY A 152 -18.36 -21.53 16.18
CA GLY A 152 -18.78 -22.92 16.26
C GLY A 152 -19.82 -23.30 15.21
N LYS A 153 -20.59 -24.33 15.50
CA LYS A 153 -21.67 -24.83 14.66
C LYS A 153 -22.92 -23.95 14.79
N LYS A 154 -23.46 -23.51 13.66
CA LYS A 154 -24.66 -22.66 13.57
C LYS A 154 -25.54 -23.07 12.39
N THR A 155 -26.85 -22.92 12.56
CA THR A 155 -27.79 -22.96 11.45
C THR A 155 -27.68 -21.69 10.63
N VAL A 156 -27.38 -21.81 9.34
CA VAL A 156 -27.25 -20.71 8.39
C VAL A 156 -28.25 -20.92 7.24
N LYS A 157 -28.55 -19.81 6.54
CA LYS A 157 -29.43 -19.84 5.37
C LYS A 157 -28.61 -19.83 4.09
N ASP A 158 -29.04 -20.60 3.11
CA ASP A 158 -28.55 -20.52 1.74
C ASP A 158 -29.18 -19.33 0.98
N GLU A 159 -28.80 -19.15 -0.27
CA GLU A 159 -29.32 -18.08 -1.14
C GLU A 159 -30.83 -18.18 -1.43
N ASN A 160 -31.40 -19.38 -1.29
CA ASN A 160 -32.82 -19.67 -1.53
C ASN A 160 -33.67 -19.66 -0.25
N GLY A 161 -33.04 -19.37 0.91
CA GLY A 161 -33.70 -19.35 2.22
C GLY A 161 -33.79 -20.70 2.91
N GLY A 162 -33.22 -21.78 2.34
CA GLY A 162 -33.09 -23.10 2.97
C GLY A 162 -32.07 -23.02 4.13
N GLU A 163 -32.35 -23.81 5.19
CA GLU A 163 -31.50 -23.84 6.38
C GLU A 163 -30.60 -25.07 6.40
N TYR A 164 -29.32 -24.87 6.76
CA TYR A 164 -28.38 -25.98 6.94
C TYR A 164 -27.40 -25.67 8.08
N GLU A 165 -26.76 -26.70 8.61
CA GLU A 165 -25.77 -26.57 9.68
C GLU A 165 -24.40 -26.35 9.11
N ALA A 166 -23.71 -25.26 9.57
CA ALA A 166 -22.36 -24.94 9.15
C ALA A 166 -21.48 -24.57 10.35
N TYR A 167 -20.18 -24.83 10.22
CA TYR A 167 -19.18 -24.22 11.07
C TYR A 167 -18.90 -22.80 10.56
N VAL A 168 -18.93 -21.82 11.47
CA VAL A 168 -18.81 -20.41 11.13
C VAL A 168 -17.61 -19.82 11.85
N SER A 169 -16.68 -19.24 11.09
CA SER A 169 -15.59 -18.42 11.60
C SER A 169 -15.78 -16.98 11.16
N TYR A 170 -15.58 -16.03 12.06
CA TYR A 170 -15.65 -14.58 11.81
C TYR A 170 -14.26 -14.01 11.80
N PHE A 171 -13.98 -13.17 10.81
CA PHE A 171 -12.72 -12.47 10.66
C PHE A 171 -12.96 -10.97 10.55
N GLU A 172 -12.10 -10.19 11.19
CA GLU A 172 -12.16 -8.73 11.16
C GLU A 172 -10.74 -8.17 11.13
N VAL A 173 -10.50 -7.23 10.24
CA VAL A 173 -9.27 -6.45 10.15
C VAL A 173 -9.62 -4.98 10.12
N ASN A 174 -9.01 -4.21 11.00
CA ASN A 174 -9.14 -2.76 11.05
C ASN A 174 -7.81 -2.12 10.66
N TYR A 175 -7.79 -1.35 9.58
CA TYR A 175 -6.57 -0.73 9.07
C TYR A 175 -6.84 0.61 8.39
N GLY A 176 -5.78 1.37 8.16
CA GLY A 176 -5.81 2.61 7.40
C GLY A 176 -4.43 3.00 6.91
N LEU A 177 -4.39 3.88 5.93
CA LEU A 177 -3.16 4.46 5.39
C LEU A 177 -3.07 5.91 5.86
N SER A 178 -1.99 6.20 6.57
CA SER A 178 -1.67 7.54 7.04
C SER A 178 -0.52 8.13 6.23
N VAL A 179 -0.71 9.33 5.71
CA VAL A 179 0.30 10.08 4.98
C VAL A 179 0.48 11.45 5.64
N GLY A 180 1.35 11.50 6.65
CA GLY A 180 1.63 12.72 7.42
C GLY A 180 2.34 13.80 6.59
N ASN A 181 3.16 13.40 5.62
CA ASN A 181 3.82 14.29 4.69
C ASN A 181 3.53 13.86 3.25
N GLU A 182 2.86 14.72 2.50
CA GLU A 182 2.49 14.48 1.11
C GLU A 182 3.70 14.14 0.21
N LYS A 183 4.88 14.71 0.46
CA LYS A 183 6.10 14.44 -0.30
C LYS A 183 6.71 13.07 -0.02
N SER A 184 6.23 12.34 0.99
CA SER A 184 6.76 11.02 1.39
C SER A 184 6.23 9.86 0.56
N LEU A 185 5.27 10.12 -0.35
CA LEU A 185 4.71 9.16 -1.29
C LEU A 185 4.90 9.66 -2.71
N VAL A 186 5.68 8.94 -3.51
CA VAL A 186 5.89 9.22 -4.94
C VAL A 186 5.37 8.03 -5.75
N ARG A 187 4.64 8.31 -6.84
CA ARG A 187 4.17 7.34 -7.82
C ARG A 187 4.93 7.55 -9.13
N LEU A 188 5.52 6.50 -9.67
CA LEU A 188 5.91 6.45 -11.07
C LEU A 188 4.75 5.83 -11.83
N ALA A 189 4.03 6.64 -12.58
CA ALA A 189 2.85 6.22 -13.32
C ALA A 189 3.20 5.94 -14.79
N ASN A 190 2.28 5.28 -15.49
CA ASN A 190 2.41 4.96 -16.91
C ASN A 190 3.66 4.13 -17.22
N VAL A 191 3.95 3.15 -16.38
CA VAL A 191 5.06 2.21 -16.60
C VAL A 191 4.59 1.13 -17.54
N GLN A 192 5.18 1.05 -18.74
CA GLN A 192 4.98 -0.09 -19.63
C GLN A 192 6.02 -1.16 -19.32
N ALA A 193 5.62 -2.18 -18.56
CA ALA A 193 6.51 -3.23 -18.10
C ALA A 193 6.66 -4.39 -19.11
N THR A 194 5.70 -4.53 -20.03
CA THR A 194 5.64 -5.65 -21.00
C THR A 194 5.45 -5.16 -22.42
N GLY A 195 5.73 -6.04 -23.39
CA GLY A 195 5.56 -5.73 -24.81
C GLY A 195 6.80 -5.09 -25.48
N THR A 196 6.66 -4.74 -26.75
CA THR A 196 7.75 -4.20 -27.58
C THR A 196 8.24 -2.82 -27.15
N ASN A 197 7.38 -2.05 -26.50
CA ASN A 197 7.69 -0.72 -25.99
C ASN A 197 7.96 -0.72 -24.48
N ALA A 198 8.29 -1.88 -23.90
CA ALA A 198 8.60 -1.97 -22.48
C ALA A 198 9.79 -1.08 -22.11
N ILE A 199 9.69 -0.41 -20.97
CA ILE A 199 10.78 0.40 -20.43
C ILE A 199 11.99 -0.50 -20.13
N SER A 200 13.21 -0.03 -20.43
CA SER A 200 14.40 -0.80 -20.08
C SER A 200 14.62 -0.80 -18.55
N GLY A 201 15.12 -1.91 -18.00
CA GLY A 201 15.43 -2.01 -16.57
C GLY A 201 16.41 -0.93 -16.09
N GLN A 202 17.34 -0.49 -16.98
CA GLN A 202 18.24 0.63 -16.68
C GLN A 202 17.49 1.94 -16.50
N ALA A 203 16.65 2.31 -17.47
CA ALA A 203 15.88 3.55 -17.42
C ALA A 203 14.94 3.57 -16.20
N LEU A 204 14.33 2.42 -15.90
CA LEU A 204 13.48 2.28 -14.72
C LEU A 204 14.26 2.46 -13.40
N ALA A 205 15.43 1.83 -13.27
CA ALA A 205 16.29 2.00 -12.09
C ALA A 205 16.77 3.46 -11.92
N GLU A 206 17.13 4.14 -13.01
CA GLU A 206 17.50 5.57 -12.99
C GLU A 206 16.32 6.46 -12.54
N LYS A 207 15.10 6.17 -13.00
CA LYS A 207 13.89 6.89 -12.60
C LYS A 207 13.56 6.66 -11.12
N ILE A 208 13.68 5.43 -10.61
CA ILE A 208 13.51 5.11 -9.19
C ILE A 208 14.51 5.91 -8.34
N ILE A 209 15.80 5.89 -8.69
CA ILE A 209 16.83 6.64 -7.97
C ILE A 209 16.56 8.15 -8.01
N THR A 210 16.10 8.69 -9.14
CA THR A 210 15.78 10.12 -9.26
C THR A 210 14.56 10.47 -8.43
N ALA A 211 13.55 9.62 -8.41
CA ALA A 211 12.33 9.82 -7.63
C ALA A 211 12.59 9.76 -6.12
N THR A 212 13.49 8.89 -5.66
CA THR A 212 13.86 8.86 -4.22
C THR A 212 14.48 10.13 -3.73
N LYS A 213 15.16 10.90 -4.59
CA LYS A 213 15.72 12.21 -4.23
C LYS A 213 14.65 13.30 -4.04
N LYS A 214 13.42 13.07 -4.49
CA LYS A 214 12.29 13.97 -4.26
C LYS A 214 11.63 13.77 -2.89
N LEU A 215 11.94 12.67 -2.21
CA LEU A 215 11.46 12.42 -0.87
C LEU A 215 12.03 13.41 0.13
N PRO A 216 11.30 13.78 1.19
CA PRO A 216 11.78 14.72 2.20
C PRO A 216 13.01 14.17 2.91
N ALA A 217 13.93 15.06 3.30
CA ALA A 217 15.03 14.71 4.20
C ALA A 217 14.50 14.31 5.59
N GLY A 218 15.34 13.70 6.41
CA GLY A 218 15.00 13.29 7.79
C GLY A 218 14.80 11.80 7.94
N ASP A 219 14.26 11.36 9.08
CA ASP A 219 14.10 9.95 9.45
C ASP A 219 13.03 9.24 8.63
N GLY A 220 13.21 7.94 8.46
CA GLY A 220 12.30 7.05 7.73
C GLY A 220 13.03 6.16 6.74
N LYS A 221 12.51 4.94 6.56
CA LYS A 221 13.05 3.96 5.62
C LYS A 221 12.35 4.09 4.26
N VAL A 222 13.15 4.19 3.20
CA VAL A 222 12.61 4.21 1.83
C VAL A 222 12.37 2.77 1.39
N VAL A 223 11.14 2.51 0.92
CA VAL A 223 10.71 1.23 0.36
C VAL A 223 10.03 1.50 -0.98
N VAL A 224 10.32 0.66 -1.95
CA VAL A 224 9.71 0.69 -3.28
C VAL A 224 8.81 -0.53 -3.42
N TYR A 225 7.57 -0.30 -3.80
CA TYR A 225 6.59 -1.34 -4.07
C TYR A 225 6.33 -1.40 -5.57
N ALA A 226 6.44 -2.59 -6.13
CA ALA A 226 6.24 -2.85 -7.55
C ALA A 226 5.71 -4.27 -7.78
N ASN A 227 5.09 -4.49 -8.92
CA ASN A 227 4.65 -5.83 -9.31
C ASN A 227 5.82 -6.71 -9.79
N SER A 228 5.53 -7.97 -10.05
CA SER A 228 6.52 -8.97 -10.48
C SER A 228 7.20 -8.61 -11.80
N ASP A 229 6.47 -8.05 -12.77
CA ASP A 229 7.03 -7.75 -14.10
C ASP A 229 8.05 -6.60 -14.03
N VAL A 230 7.73 -5.57 -13.25
CA VAL A 230 8.65 -4.44 -12.98
C VAL A 230 9.91 -4.92 -12.25
N LEU A 231 9.75 -5.78 -11.25
CA LEU A 231 10.90 -6.34 -10.53
C LEU A 231 11.77 -7.21 -11.42
N ASN A 232 11.17 -8.02 -12.27
CA ASN A 232 11.89 -8.84 -13.25
C ASN A 232 12.73 -8.00 -14.22
N LEU A 233 12.21 -6.86 -14.70
CA LEU A 233 12.99 -5.94 -15.56
C LEU A 233 14.24 -5.41 -14.84
N ILE A 234 14.11 -5.09 -13.56
CA ILE A 234 15.22 -4.60 -12.75
C ILE A 234 16.22 -5.70 -12.47
N ASP A 235 15.76 -6.89 -12.15
CA ASP A 235 16.60 -8.08 -11.91
C ASP A 235 17.44 -8.43 -13.10
N LEU A 236 16.84 -8.57 -14.28
CA LEU A 236 17.54 -8.86 -15.53
C LEU A 236 18.59 -7.79 -15.86
N TYR A 237 18.28 -6.51 -15.59
CA TYR A 237 19.26 -5.44 -15.76
C TYR A 237 20.44 -5.57 -14.80
N LEU A 238 20.17 -5.93 -13.53
CA LEU A 238 21.22 -6.07 -12.52
C LEU A 238 22.12 -7.28 -12.78
N ILE A 239 21.57 -8.42 -13.21
CA ILE A 239 22.31 -9.61 -13.60
C ILE A 239 23.25 -9.33 -14.79
N ASN A 240 22.77 -8.56 -15.77
CA ASN A 240 23.55 -8.20 -16.96
C ASN A 240 24.70 -7.21 -16.69
N LYS A 241 24.72 -6.58 -15.52
CA LYS A 241 25.85 -5.78 -15.06
C LYS A 241 26.91 -6.65 -14.40
N GLY A 242 27.79 -7.24 -15.17
CA GLY A 242 28.81 -8.23 -14.83
C GLY A 242 29.74 -7.97 -13.62
N ASN A 243 29.47 -7.02 -12.74
CA ASN A 243 30.27 -6.65 -11.57
C ASN A 243 29.47 -6.54 -10.26
N VAL A 244 28.22 -7.03 -10.20
CA VAL A 244 27.42 -6.93 -8.97
C VAL A 244 27.26 -8.32 -8.37
N GLN A 245 27.88 -8.55 -7.21
CA GLN A 245 27.52 -9.68 -6.34
C GLN A 245 26.12 -9.44 -5.81
N TYR A 246 25.17 -10.14 -6.39
CA TYR A 246 23.74 -9.99 -6.16
C TYR A 246 23.27 -11.01 -5.13
N THR A 247 23.39 -10.69 -3.85
CA THR A 247 22.76 -11.45 -2.76
C THR A 247 22.52 -10.55 -1.58
N ALA A 248 21.51 -9.67 -1.70
CA ALA A 248 20.97 -9.02 -0.52
C ALA A 248 19.95 -9.97 0.13
N LYS A 249 20.24 -10.42 1.34
CA LYS A 249 19.28 -11.18 2.16
C LYS A 249 18.61 -10.26 3.17
N ASP A 250 17.32 -10.48 3.38
CA ASP A 250 16.58 -9.85 4.48
C ASP A 250 17.02 -10.43 5.84
N GLN A 251 16.61 -9.81 6.95
CA GLN A 251 16.86 -10.30 8.30
C GLN A 251 16.38 -11.74 8.54
N PHE A 252 15.45 -12.23 7.71
CA PHE A 252 14.90 -13.58 7.74
C PHE A 252 15.54 -14.51 6.69
N GLY A 253 16.61 -14.09 6.00
CA GLY A 253 17.31 -14.90 5.00
C GLY A 253 16.68 -14.97 3.61
N ASN A 254 15.56 -14.26 3.38
CA ASN A 254 14.92 -14.19 2.08
C ASN A 254 15.72 -13.28 1.13
N GLU A 255 15.78 -13.67 -0.14
CA GLU A 255 16.39 -12.84 -1.18
C GLU A 255 15.56 -11.58 -1.40
N VAL A 256 16.22 -10.41 -1.42
CA VAL A 256 15.60 -9.10 -1.59
C VAL A 256 16.34 -8.33 -2.64
N ILE A 257 15.60 -7.83 -3.62
CA ILE A 257 16.14 -6.93 -4.63
C ILE A 257 16.42 -5.57 -3.98
N LYS A 258 17.64 -5.08 -4.09
CA LYS A 258 18.04 -3.75 -3.61
C LYS A 258 18.68 -2.94 -4.72
N ILE A 259 18.28 -1.69 -4.83
CA ILE A 259 19.00 -0.69 -5.62
C ILE A 259 19.67 0.25 -4.61
N ARG A 260 21.01 0.16 -4.44
CA ARG A 260 21.74 0.78 -3.33
C ARG A 260 21.16 0.27 -1.99
N ASP A 261 20.77 1.18 -1.08
CA ASP A 261 20.15 0.86 0.21
C ASP A 261 18.61 0.80 0.14
N ILE A 262 18.03 0.98 -1.05
CA ILE A 262 16.58 1.03 -1.26
C ILE A 262 16.09 -0.39 -1.46
N MET A 263 15.16 -0.80 -0.59
CA MET A 263 14.54 -2.12 -0.66
C MET A 263 13.36 -2.10 -1.63
N LEU A 264 13.36 -3.02 -2.60
CA LEU A 264 12.23 -3.26 -3.48
C LEU A 264 11.40 -4.41 -2.91
N ARG A 265 10.10 -4.22 -2.85
CA ARG A 265 9.13 -5.22 -2.38
C ARG A 265 8.14 -5.54 -3.47
N LYS A 266 7.97 -6.84 -3.72
CA LYS A 266 6.97 -7.36 -4.63
C LYS A 266 5.57 -7.19 -4.03
N VAL A 267 4.66 -6.67 -4.85
CA VAL A 267 3.23 -6.55 -4.52
C VAL A 267 2.42 -6.94 -5.73
N ASP A 268 1.85 -8.14 -5.71
CA ASP A 268 1.12 -8.71 -6.85
C ASP A 268 -0.24 -8.02 -7.08
N SER A 269 -0.80 -7.34 -6.07
CA SER A 269 -2.02 -6.55 -6.22
C SER A 269 -1.84 -5.27 -7.06
N ILE A 270 -0.60 -4.89 -7.43
CA ILE A 270 -0.38 -3.79 -8.38
C ILE A 270 -0.68 -4.29 -9.78
N LEU A 271 -1.72 -3.75 -10.40
CA LEU A 271 -2.22 -4.17 -11.70
C LEU A 271 -1.26 -3.84 -12.84
N ASN A 272 -1.27 -4.70 -13.88
CA ASN A 272 -0.63 -4.45 -15.19
C ASN A 272 -1.62 -3.92 -16.24
N THR A 273 -2.83 -3.56 -15.80
CA THR A 273 -3.94 -3.13 -16.65
C THR A 273 -4.43 -1.74 -16.25
N GLU A 274 -3.55 -0.94 -15.63
CA GLU A 274 -3.89 0.43 -15.27
C GLU A 274 -4.11 1.27 -16.54
N SER A 275 -5.12 2.15 -16.46
CA SER A 275 -5.33 3.18 -17.49
C SER A 275 -4.25 4.25 -17.39
N GLN A 276 -4.00 4.93 -18.50
CA GLN A 276 -3.05 6.03 -18.54
C GLN A 276 -3.45 7.15 -17.56
N VAL A 277 -2.52 7.53 -16.70
CA VAL A 277 -2.68 8.67 -15.80
C VAL A 277 -2.35 9.95 -16.58
N THR A 278 -3.25 10.91 -16.50
CA THR A 278 -3.13 12.22 -17.18
C THR A 278 -2.97 13.35 -16.14
N ALA A 279 -2.71 14.56 -16.61
CA ALA A 279 -2.50 15.76 -15.79
C ALA A 279 -3.77 16.23 -15.05
#